data_431ce0e5d8f14e133270147ba188b405
#
_entry.id   431ce0e5d8f14e133270147ba188b405
#
_cell.length_a   1.000
_cell.length_b   1.000
_cell.length_c   1.000
_cell.angle_alpha   90.00
_cell.angle_beta   90.00
_cell.angle_gamma   90.00
#
_symmetry.space_group_name_H-M   'P 1'
#
loop_
_entity.id
_entity.type
_entity.pdbx_description
1 polymer ?
#
loop_
_entity_poly.entity_id
_entity_poly.type
_entity_poly.pdbx_seq_one_letter_code
_entity_poly.pdbx_strand_id
1 'polypeptide(L)'
;MYMAADPTEDVVDKSGPLTDLALTLPIFVGYHLGVIFLPVRNAADVVTRELQSVANFNLWAYLALTLAIGAGYVTPLLLAGRGKHMQPGRFAWMGAEGVIYAVGMRLLAGYAVAYLLAQVATLDLGFVGLMNAAPALSSSVEAAGTTDALGERAAGAIMSLGAGFYEELVFRVGIYGAGAAVLLLLFNVTRAAQKFFFRVAWALLAACIFSGWHYIGELGDSFDLMTFAFRTVCGLVFTLIYQFRGFAPAVWTHALYDIWVLAL
;
A
#
# COMPACT_ATOMS: atom_id res chain seq x y z
N MET A 1 -1.50 41.10 19.02
CA MET A 1 -2.88 40.64 18.89
C MET A 1 -2.83 39.17 18.51
N TYR A 2 -2.82 38.27 19.50
CA TYR A 2 -2.82 36.83 19.29
C TYR A 2 -4.23 36.44 18.81
N MET A 3 -4.35 35.99 17.57
CA MET A 3 -5.56 35.31 17.11
C MET A 3 -5.57 33.92 17.82
N ALA A 4 -6.57 33.74 18.69
CA ALA A 4 -6.85 32.44 19.29
C ALA A 4 -7.17 31.45 18.15
N ALA A 5 -6.55 30.29 18.17
CA ALA A 5 -6.89 29.21 17.25
C ALA A 5 -8.35 28.82 17.46
N ASP A 6 -9.08 28.67 16.37
CA ASP A 6 -10.49 28.26 16.35
C ASP A 6 -10.58 26.82 16.92
N PRO A 7 -11.35 26.61 18.00
CA PRO A 7 -11.49 25.29 18.62
C PRO A 7 -12.33 24.29 17.78
N THR A 8 -12.75 24.65 16.56
CA THR A 8 -13.55 23.79 15.66
C THR A 8 -12.73 23.10 14.58
N GLU A 9 -11.39 23.22 14.58
CA GLU A 9 -10.48 22.57 13.60
C GLU A 9 -10.05 21.15 13.99
N ASP A 10 -10.82 20.45 14.81
CA ASP A 10 -10.67 18.99 15.06
C ASP A 10 -11.21 18.13 13.90
N VAL A 11 -11.06 18.59 12.67
CA VAL A 11 -11.39 17.82 11.49
C VAL A 11 -10.21 16.92 11.14
N VAL A 12 -10.33 15.64 11.54
CA VAL A 12 -9.57 14.47 11.01
C VAL A 12 -8.14 14.85 10.59
N ASP A 13 -7.29 15.09 11.60
CA ASP A 13 -5.95 15.58 11.36
C ASP A 13 -5.08 14.48 10.72
N LYS A 14 -4.49 14.77 9.56
CA LYS A 14 -3.49 13.89 8.93
C LYS A 14 -2.31 13.70 9.86
N SER A 15 -1.74 12.51 9.88
CA SER A 15 -0.45 12.29 10.52
C SER A 15 0.59 13.26 9.95
N GLY A 16 1.29 13.98 10.84
CA GLY A 16 2.36 14.87 10.41
C GLY A 16 3.61 14.10 9.97
N PRO A 17 4.54 14.73 9.22
CA PRO A 17 5.72 14.05 8.67
C PRO A 17 6.58 13.30 9.70
N LEU A 18 6.73 13.85 10.91
CA LEU A 18 7.48 13.17 11.99
C LEU A 18 6.73 11.97 12.55
N THR A 19 5.41 12.07 12.64
CA THR A 19 4.56 10.96 13.09
C THR A 19 4.54 9.85 12.04
N ASP A 20 4.41 10.19 10.75
CA ASP A 20 4.51 9.25 9.65
C ASP A 20 5.85 8.53 9.66
N LEU A 21 6.96 9.28 9.79
CA LEU A 21 8.30 8.71 9.87
C LEU A 21 8.44 7.73 11.03
N ALA A 22 8.06 8.15 12.24
CA ALA A 22 8.21 7.33 13.43
C ALA A 22 7.35 6.06 13.40
N LEU A 23 6.19 6.10 12.75
CA LEU A 23 5.30 4.94 12.61
C LEU A 23 5.70 3.99 11.48
N THR A 24 6.30 4.47 10.41
CA THR A 24 6.61 3.63 9.24
C THR A 24 8.08 3.20 9.17
N LEU A 25 8.98 3.91 9.85
CA LEU A 25 10.39 3.51 9.93
C LEU A 25 10.60 2.10 10.49
N PRO A 26 9.88 1.65 11.55
CA PRO A 26 9.98 0.28 12.04
C PRO A 26 9.56 -0.77 11.00
N ILE A 27 8.56 -0.47 10.16
CA ILE A 27 8.12 -1.35 9.05
C ILE A 27 9.23 -1.46 8.02
N PHE A 28 9.79 -0.32 7.59
CA PHE A 28 10.92 -0.29 6.65
C PHE A 28 12.14 -1.07 7.17
N VAL A 29 12.55 -0.82 8.42
CA VAL A 29 13.68 -1.51 9.03
C VAL A 29 13.39 -3.01 9.21
N GLY A 30 12.21 -3.36 9.71
CA GLY A 30 11.78 -4.74 9.91
C GLY A 30 11.78 -5.55 8.62
N TYR A 31 11.29 -4.97 7.53
CA TYR A 31 11.34 -5.56 6.22
C TYR A 31 12.77 -5.86 5.75
N HIS A 32 13.65 -4.87 5.76
CA HIS A 32 15.03 -5.06 5.26
C HIS A 32 15.85 -5.99 6.15
N LEU A 33 15.67 -5.98 7.45
CA LEU A 33 16.28 -6.96 8.36
C LEU A 33 15.74 -8.37 8.06
N GLY A 34 14.42 -8.50 7.87
CA GLY A 34 13.80 -9.75 7.52
C GLY A 34 14.37 -10.35 6.23
N VAL A 35 14.51 -9.56 5.17
CA VAL A 35 15.08 -10.00 3.89
C VAL A 35 16.54 -10.48 4.02
N ILE A 36 17.32 -9.90 4.94
CA ILE A 36 18.71 -10.32 5.18
C ILE A 36 18.77 -11.68 5.89
N PHE A 37 17.89 -11.90 6.87
CA PHE A 37 17.94 -13.11 7.71
C PHE A 37 17.10 -14.27 7.19
N LEU A 38 16.05 -13.98 6.43
CA LEU A 38 15.24 -15.01 5.79
C LEU A 38 15.45 -14.93 4.28
N PRO A 39 15.82 -16.04 3.63
CA PRO A 39 15.90 -16.08 2.17
C PRO A 39 14.49 -16.06 1.57
N VAL A 40 13.83 -14.93 1.72
CA VAL A 40 12.49 -14.71 1.17
C VAL A 40 12.64 -14.50 -0.32
N ARG A 41 12.39 -15.55 -1.08
CA ARG A 41 12.22 -15.47 -2.52
C ARG A 41 10.75 -15.62 -2.82
N ASN A 42 10.03 -14.53 -2.78
CA ASN A 42 8.64 -14.57 -3.19
C ASN A 42 8.44 -13.94 -4.56
N ALA A 43 7.60 -14.62 -5.31
CA ALA A 43 7.08 -14.19 -6.58
C ALA A 43 6.31 -12.86 -6.48
N ALA A 44 5.62 -12.62 -5.40
CA ALA A 44 4.86 -11.38 -5.18
C ALA A 44 5.71 -10.20 -4.68
N ASP A 45 6.93 -10.44 -4.19
CA ASP A 45 7.82 -9.38 -3.72
C ASP A 45 8.75 -8.90 -4.83
N VAL A 46 8.16 -8.19 -5.79
CA VAL A 46 8.89 -7.52 -6.87
C VAL A 46 9.96 -6.58 -6.32
N VAL A 47 9.69 -5.93 -5.19
CA VAL A 47 10.60 -4.95 -4.58
C VAL A 47 11.90 -5.61 -4.12
N THR A 48 11.83 -6.70 -3.35
CA THR A 48 13.05 -7.40 -2.88
C THR A 48 13.88 -7.91 -4.06
N ARG A 49 13.23 -8.49 -5.05
CA ARG A 49 13.90 -9.01 -6.23
C ARG A 49 14.63 -7.90 -7.00
N GLU A 50 13.97 -6.79 -7.25
CA GLU A 50 14.56 -5.64 -7.94
C GLU A 50 15.72 -5.04 -7.14
N LEU A 51 15.57 -4.87 -5.82
CA LEU A 51 16.63 -4.37 -4.97
C LEU A 51 17.83 -5.33 -4.93
N GLN A 52 17.60 -6.64 -4.85
CA GLN A 52 18.66 -7.64 -4.89
C GLN A 52 19.33 -7.72 -6.25
N SER A 53 18.56 -7.61 -7.34
CA SER A 53 19.09 -7.57 -8.70
C SER A 53 20.00 -6.35 -8.90
N VAL A 54 19.56 -5.15 -8.51
CA VAL A 54 20.37 -3.93 -8.57
C VAL A 54 21.65 -4.05 -7.72
N ALA A 55 21.55 -4.73 -6.57
CA ALA A 55 22.70 -5.01 -5.72
C ALA A 55 23.58 -6.18 -6.21
N ASN A 56 23.29 -6.79 -7.37
CA ASN A 56 23.96 -7.99 -7.88
C ASN A 56 24.02 -9.12 -6.85
N PHE A 57 22.99 -9.29 -6.03
CA PHE A 57 22.92 -10.25 -4.91
C PHE A 57 24.08 -10.14 -3.91
N ASN A 58 24.75 -8.99 -3.85
CA ASN A 58 25.83 -8.69 -2.91
C ASN A 58 25.26 -8.03 -1.66
N LEU A 59 25.53 -8.59 -0.48
CA LEU A 59 25.02 -8.08 0.79
C LEU A 59 25.44 -6.62 1.06
N TRP A 60 26.69 -6.27 0.79
CA TRP A 60 27.18 -4.91 1.05
C TRP A 60 26.54 -3.89 0.10
N ALA A 61 26.37 -4.27 -1.18
CA ALA A 61 25.64 -3.44 -2.14
C ALA A 61 24.17 -3.29 -1.76
N TYR A 62 23.51 -4.36 -1.29
CA TYR A 62 22.15 -4.32 -0.78
C TYR A 62 22.03 -3.40 0.44
N LEU A 63 22.93 -3.50 1.41
CA LEU A 63 22.96 -2.61 2.58
C LEU A 63 23.17 -1.15 2.18
N ALA A 64 24.10 -0.88 1.28
CA ALA A 64 24.35 0.48 0.79
C ALA A 64 23.10 1.05 0.08
N LEU A 65 22.44 0.26 -0.78
CA LEU A 65 21.22 0.64 -1.46
C LEU A 65 20.08 0.90 -0.46
N THR A 66 19.89 0.02 0.53
CA THR A 66 18.91 0.18 1.59
C THR A 66 19.13 1.46 2.40
N LEU A 67 20.38 1.73 2.76
CA LEU A 67 20.75 2.97 3.46
C LEU A 67 20.50 4.21 2.60
N ALA A 68 20.78 4.15 1.30
CA ALA A 68 20.51 5.26 0.37
C ALA A 68 19.00 5.53 0.25
N ILE A 69 18.18 4.48 0.10
CA ILE A 69 16.71 4.59 0.06
C ILE A 69 16.20 5.12 1.41
N GLY A 70 16.68 4.57 2.51
CA GLY A 70 16.32 5.03 3.86
C GLY A 70 16.67 6.51 4.08
N ALA A 71 17.85 6.96 3.65
CA ALA A 71 18.23 8.35 3.74
C ALA A 71 17.34 9.25 2.86
N GLY A 72 17.03 8.79 1.63
CA GLY A 72 16.10 9.47 0.72
C GLY A 72 14.68 9.57 1.26
N TYR A 73 14.26 8.62 2.08
CA TYR A 73 12.97 8.62 2.75
C TYR A 73 12.97 9.48 4.03
N VAL A 74 13.95 9.26 4.91
CA VAL A 74 14.02 9.91 6.24
C VAL A 74 14.30 11.41 6.10
N THR A 75 15.21 11.81 5.23
CA THR A 75 15.65 13.21 5.13
C THR A 75 14.52 14.18 4.76
N PRO A 76 13.72 13.94 3.70
CA PRO A 76 12.60 14.82 3.38
C PRO A 76 11.58 14.95 4.49
N LEU A 77 11.27 13.85 5.20
CA LEU A 77 10.30 13.85 6.29
C LEU A 77 10.82 14.61 7.52
N LEU A 78 12.10 14.47 7.86
CA LEU A 78 12.73 15.27 8.91
C LEU A 78 12.75 16.76 8.54
N LEU A 79 13.05 17.10 7.30
CA LEU A 79 13.02 18.48 6.83
C LEU A 79 11.62 19.08 6.86
N ALA A 80 10.62 18.34 6.37
CA ALA A 80 9.21 18.76 6.38
C ALA A 80 8.62 18.80 7.80
N GLY A 81 9.18 18.03 8.72
CA GLY A 81 8.78 17.98 10.14
C GLY A 81 9.43 19.04 11.02
N ARG A 82 10.37 19.84 10.51
CA ARG A 82 11.03 20.89 11.31
C ARG A 82 10.00 21.86 11.90
N GLY A 83 10.05 22.04 13.22
CA GLY A 83 9.13 22.88 13.96
C GLY A 83 7.71 22.30 14.16
N LYS A 84 7.50 21.04 13.76
CA LYS A 84 6.23 20.33 14.01
C LYS A 84 6.40 19.35 15.17
N HIS A 85 5.32 19.10 15.90
CA HIS A 85 5.29 18.16 17.00
C HIS A 85 4.85 16.78 16.54
N MET A 86 5.42 15.73 17.14
CA MET A 86 4.90 14.37 17.00
C MET A 86 3.55 14.25 17.74
N GLN A 87 2.68 13.42 17.22
CA GLN A 87 1.37 13.14 17.79
C GLN A 87 1.40 11.78 18.53
N PRO A 88 1.83 11.72 19.81
CA PRO A 88 2.05 10.45 20.49
C PRO A 88 0.78 9.62 20.67
N GLY A 89 -0.39 10.24 20.76
CA GLY A 89 -1.67 9.54 20.83
C GLY A 89 -1.95 8.65 19.61
N ARG A 90 -1.38 8.97 18.45
CA ARG A 90 -1.54 8.16 17.25
C ARG A 90 -0.83 6.81 17.31
N PHE A 91 0.26 6.71 18.06
CA PHE A 91 0.98 5.44 18.23
C PHE A 91 0.13 4.37 18.89
N ALA A 92 -0.68 4.74 19.89
CA ALA A 92 -1.56 3.80 20.58
C ALA A 92 -2.70 3.27 19.70
N TRP A 93 -3.19 4.08 18.77
CA TRP A 93 -4.35 3.75 17.96
C TRP A 93 -4.00 3.21 16.57
N MET A 94 -2.77 3.38 16.11
CA MET A 94 -2.38 3.04 14.73
C MET A 94 -2.65 1.58 14.37
N GLY A 95 -2.29 0.65 15.25
CA GLY A 95 -2.55 -0.77 15.02
C GLY A 95 -4.05 -1.09 14.95
N ALA A 96 -4.85 -0.54 15.87
CA ALA A 96 -6.30 -0.74 15.87
C ALA A 96 -6.95 -0.08 14.64
N GLU A 97 -6.55 1.13 14.30
CA GLU A 97 -7.00 1.85 13.09
C GLU A 97 -6.67 1.05 11.83
N GLY A 98 -5.44 0.54 11.71
CA GLY A 98 -5.03 -0.28 10.57
C GLY A 98 -5.83 -1.57 10.43
N VAL A 99 -6.10 -2.27 11.54
CA VAL A 99 -6.95 -3.48 11.53
C VAL A 99 -8.38 -3.16 11.10
N ILE A 100 -8.98 -2.10 11.67
CA ILE A 100 -10.35 -1.68 11.31
C ILE A 100 -10.43 -1.36 9.81
N TYR A 101 -9.46 -0.63 9.28
CA TYR A 101 -9.44 -0.30 7.86
C TYR A 101 -9.19 -1.54 6.99
N ALA A 102 -8.31 -2.47 7.39
CA ALA A 102 -8.05 -3.70 6.66
C ALA A 102 -9.31 -4.58 6.57
N VAL A 103 -10.03 -4.75 7.69
CA VAL A 103 -11.31 -5.49 7.72
C VAL A 103 -12.36 -4.78 6.86
N GLY A 104 -12.54 -3.47 7.05
CA GLY A 104 -13.51 -2.67 6.29
C GLY A 104 -13.22 -2.70 4.78
N MET A 105 -11.96 -2.59 4.39
CA MET A 105 -11.51 -2.68 3.01
C MET A 105 -11.84 -4.05 2.40
N ARG A 106 -11.54 -5.14 3.10
CA ARG A 106 -11.84 -6.50 2.63
C ARG A 106 -13.34 -6.71 2.42
N LEU A 107 -14.16 -6.24 3.37
CA LEU A 107 -15.62 -6.35 3.25
C LEU A 107 -16.14 -5.50 2.08
N LEU A 108 -15.68 -4.27 1.93
CA LEU A 108 -16.09 -3.38 0.86
C LEU A 108 -15.69 -3.94 -0.52
N ALA A 109 -14.44 -4.38 -0.66
CA ALA A 109 -13.95 -4.94 -1.93
C ALA A 109 -14.68 -6.25 -2.27
N GLY A 110 -14.89 -7.13 -1.29
CA GLY A 110 -15.66 -8.36 -1.48
C GLY A 110 -17.10 -8.09 -1.89
N TYR A 111 -17.78 -7.13 -1.23
CA TYR A 111 -19.14 -6.73 -1.61
C TYR A 111 -19.20 -6.13 -3.03
N ALA A 112 -18.24 -5.26 -3.38
CA ALA A 112 -18.19 -4.64 -4.71
C ALA A 112 -18.03 -5.70 -5.81
N VAL A 113 -17.15 -6.69 -5.60
CA VAL A 113 -16.97 -7.80 -6.55
C VAL A 113 -18.22 -8.66 -6.63
N ALA A 114 -18.83 -9.03 -5.50
CA ALA A 114 -20.08 -9.80 -5.49
C ALA A 114 -21.22 -9.07 -6.21
N TYR A 115 -21.33 -7.74 -6.02
CA TYR A 115 -22.29 -6.91 -6.73
C TYR A 115 -22.04 -6.89 -8.23
N LEU A 116 -20.79 -6.72 -8.67
CA LEU A 116 -20.41 -6.77 -10.09
C LEU A 116 -20.76 -8.11 -10.72
N LEU A 117 -20.46 -9.23 -10.02
CA LEU A 117 -20.83 -10.57 -10.45
C LEU A 117 -22.35 -10.72 -10.63
N ALA A 118 -23.14 -10.23 -9.68
CA ALA A 118 -24.61 -10.28 -9.77
C ALA A 118 -25.11 -9.49 -10.99
N GLN A 119 -24.53 -8.31 -11.29
CA GLN A 119 -24.94 -7.53 -12.48
C GLN A 119 -24.58 -8.26 -13.79
N VAL A 120 -23.40 -8.87 -13.88
CA VAL A 120 -22.95 -9.62 -15.05
C VAL A 120 -23.82 -10.88 -15.26
N ALA A 121 -24.18 -11.58 -14.19
CA ALA A 121 -25.07 -12.75 -14.23
C ALA A 121 -26.47 -12.38 -14.76
N THR A 122 -26.98 -11.19 -14.46
CA THR A 122 -28.27 -10.72 -14.98
C THR A 122 -28.24 -10.35 -16.46
N LEU A 123 -27.06 -10.10 -17.03
CA LEU A 123 -26.88 -9.76 -18.46
C LEU A 123 -26.80 -11.00 -19.36
N ASP A 124 -27.01 -12.21 -18.84
CA ASP A 124 -27.02 -13.49 -19.57
C ASP A 124 -25.80 -13.72 -20.51
N LEU A 125 -24.64 -13.23 -20.09
CA LEU A 125 -23.39 -13.39 -20.82
C LEU A 125 -22.71 -14.73 -20.50
N GLY A 126 -23.39 -15.87 -20.68
CA GLY A 126 -22.78 -17.21 -20.71
C GLY A 126 -21.86 -17.58 -19.52
N PHE A 127 -22.19 -17.20 -18.31
CA PHE A 127 -21.27 -17.02 -17.19
C PHE A 127 -21.17 -18.23 -16.23
N VAL A 128 -21.45 -19.44 -16.70
CA VAL A 128 -21.34 -20.66 -15.87
C VAL A 128 -19.90 -20.98 -15.44
N GLY A 129 -18.88 -20.44 -16.09
CA GLY A 129 -17.46 -20.65 -15.75
C GLY A 129 -16.91 -19.80 -14.61
N LEU A 130 -17.54 -18.67 -14.28
CA LEU A 130 -17.01 -17.70 -13.29
C LEU A 130 -17.48 -17.97 -11.86
N MET A 131 -18.50 -18.78 -11.67
CA MET A 131 -19.04 -19.08 -10.33
C MET A 131 -18.10 -19.91 -9.45
N ASN A 132 -17.06 -20.54 -10.03
CA ASN A 132 -16.08 -21.32 -9.29
C ASN A 132 -14.81 -20.54 -8.90
N ALA A 133 -14.70 -19.29 -9.30
CA ALA A 133 -13.60 -18.43 -8.93
C ALA A 133 -13.97 -17.54 -7.73
N ALA A 134 -14.16 -18.13 -6.56
CA ALA A 134 -13.80 -17.39 -5.37
C ALA A 134 -12.32 -16.99 -5.58
N PRO A 135 -11.95 -15.69 -5.55
CA PRO A 135 -10.55 -15.34 -5.67
C PRO A 135 -9.81 -16.01 -4.51
N ALA A 136 -9.16 -17.12 -4.81
CA ALA A 136 -8.08 -17.61 -4.01
C ALA A 136 -7.04 -16.49 -4.10
N LEU A 137 -7.04 -15.61 -3.11
CA LEU A 137 -5.94 -14.69 -2.82
C LEU A 137 -4.77 -15.51 -2.28
N SER A 138 -4.46 -16.61 -2.97
CA SER A 138 -3.25 -17.35 -2.78
C SER A 138 -2.23 -16.78 -3.76
N SER A 139 -1.61 -15.66 -3.41
CA SER A 139 -0.23 -15.49 -3.83
C SER A 139 0.48 -16.72 -3.27
N SER A 140 0.85 -17.63 -4.14
CA SER A 140 1.66 -18.79 -3.79
C SER A 140 2.97 -18.23 -3.23
N VAL A 141 3.08 -18.23 -1.90
CA VAL A 141 4.34 -17.98 -1.21
C VAL A 141 5.20 -19.22 -1.47
N GLU A 142 5.94 -19.24 -2.57
CA GLU A 142 7.05 -20.15 -2.72
C GLU A 142 8.20 -19.66 -1.83
N ALA A 143 8.13 -19.98 -0.55
CA ALA A 143 9.28 -19.87 0.34
C ALA A 143 10.31 -20.90 -0.13
N ALA A 144 11.33 -20.47 -0.87
CA ALA A 144 12.40 -21.35 -1.31
C ALA A 144 13.13 -21.91 -0.08
N GLY A 145 12.83 -23.14 0.29
CA GLY A 145 13.65 -23.95 1.17
C GLY A 145 13.27 -24.02 2.64
N THR A 146 12.16 -23.43 3.10
CA THR A 146 11.64 -23.68 4.44
C THR A 146 10.54 -24.73 4.36
N THR A 147 10.80 -25.90 4.91
CA THR A 147 9.82 -27.01 4.98
C THR A 147 8.92 -26.92 6.20
N ASP A 148 9.00 -25.82 6.99
CA ASP A 148 8.22 -25.64 8.20
C ASP A 148 7.21 -24.49 8.05
N ALA A 149 6.01 -24.68 8.57
CA ALA A 149 4.93 -23.70 8.53
C ALA A 149 5.29 -22.38 9.23
N LEU A 150 6.22 -22.38 10.17
CA LEU A 150 6.68 -21.19 10.86
C LEU A 150 7.54 -20.29 9.94
N GLY A 151 8.41 -20.92 9.15
CA GLY A 151 9.22 -20.20 8.16
C GLY A 151 8.37 -19.55 7.08
N GLU A 152 7.35 -20.24 6.58
CA GLU A 152 6.40 -19.69 5.60
C GLU A 152 5.63 -18.49 6.15
N ARG A 153 5.12 -18.58 7.37
CA ARG A 153 4.44 -17.47 8.04
C ARG A 153 5.35 -16.28 8.28
N ALA A 154 6.60 -16.54 8.71
CA ALA A 154 7.59 -15.47 8.90
C ALA A 154 7.92 -14.78 7.57
N ALA A 155 8.08 -15.56 6.50
CA ALA A 155 8.29 -15.02 5.15
C ALA A 155 7.09 -14.17 4.70
N GLY A 156 5.86 -14.67 4.84
CA GLY A 156 4.64 -13.93 4.55
C GLY A 156 4.55 -12.61 5.31
N ALA A 157 4.87 -12.61 6.61
CA ALA A 157 4.87 -11.40 7.43
C ALA A 157 5.90 -10.37 6.96
N ILE A 158 7.13 -10.80 6.64
CA ILE A 158 8.18 -9.89 6.16
C ILE A 158 7.80 -9.26 4.83
N MET A 159 7.24 -10.06 3.93
CA MET A 159 6.78 -9.55 2.64
C MET A 159 5.64 -8.55 2.76
N SER A 160 4.70 -8.81 3.68
CA SER A 160 3.62 -7.89 4.00
C SER A 160 4.13 -6.52 4.47
N LEU A 161 5.25 -6.49 5.23
CA LEU A 161 5.90 -5.23 5.60
C LEU A 161 6.46 -4.52 4.37
N GLY A 162 7.09 -5.25 3.45
CA GLY A 162 7.62 -4.71 2.20
C GLY A 162 6.54 -4.15 1.30
N ALA A 163 5.51 -4.93 1.01
CA ALA A 163 4.36 -4.51 0.23
C ALA A 163 3.71 -3.26 0.83
N GLY A 164 3.36 -3.32 2.13
CA GLY A 164 2.75 -2.20 2.84
C GLY A 164 3.56 -0.91 2.76
N PHE A 165 4.89 -0.97 2.83
CA PHE A 165 5.73 0.23 2.75
C PHE A 165 5.95 0.71 1.31
N TYR A 166 6.47 -0.16 0.44
CA TYR A 166 6.93 0.25 -0.89
C TYR A 166 5.80 0.49 -1.86
N GLU A 167 4.76 -0.32 -1.83
CA GLU A 167 3.61 -0.10 -2.70
C GLU A 167 2.86 1.18 -2.31
N GLU A 168 2.70 1.46 -1.02
CA GLU A 168 2.10 2.72 -0.59
C GLU A 168 2.98 3.92 -0.95
N LEU A 169 4.31 3.79 -0.86
CA LEU A 169 5.23 4.84 -1.29
C LEU A 169 5.12 5.11 -2.80
N VAL A 170 5.11 4.06 -3.62
CA VAL A 170 5.06 4.19 -5.08
C VAL A 170 3.67 4.67 -5.53
N PHE A 171 2.61 3.98 -5.12
CA PHE A 171 1.28 4.22 -5.68
C PHE A 171 0.57 5.42 -5.04
N ARG A 172 0.74 5.66 -3.73
CA ARG A 172 0.04 6.76 -3.03
C ARG A 172 0.85 8.02 -2.99
N VAL A 173 2.12 7.97 -2.59
CA VAL A 173 2.95 9.16 -2.57
C VAL A 173 3.41 9.53 -3.99
N GLY A 174 3.93 8.56 -4.75
CA GLY A 174 4.45 8.78 -6.11
C GLY A 174 3.35 9.02 -7.13
N ILE A 175 2.62 7.96 -7.50
CA ILE A 175 1.65 8.05 -8.62
C ILE A 175 0.47 8.95 -8.27
N TYR A 176 -0.23 8.67 -7.16
CA TYR A 176 -1.41 9.47 -6.81
C TYR A 176 -1.03 10.89 -6.35
N GLY A 177 -0.19 11.05 -5.35
CA GLY A 177 0.10 12.35 -4.74
C GLY A 177 0.93 13.24 -5.65
N ALA A 178 2.18 12.85 -5.92
CA ALA A 178 3.10 13.64 -6.76
C ALA A 178 2.64 13.70 -8.21
N GLY A 179 2.16 12.57 -8.78
CA GLY A 179 1.62 12.53 -10.13
C GLY A 179 0.45 13.49 -10.32
N ALA A 180 -0.54 13.49 -9.42
CA ALA A 180 -1.64 14.45 -9.47
C ALA A 180 -1.15 15.90 -9.37
N ALA A 181 -0.20 16.19 -8.47
CA ALA A 181 0.33 17.54 -8.31
C ALA A 181 1.02 18.04 -9.59
N VAL A 182 1.87 17.21 -10.20
CA VAL A 182 2.56 17.52 -11.45
C VAL A 182 1.57 17.75 -12.59
N LEU A 183 0.60 16.88 -12.77
CA LEU A 183 -0.37 16.99 -13.86
C LEU A 183 -1.31 18.21 -13.68
N LEU A 184 -1.76 18.49 -12.46
CA LEU A 184 -2.55 19.69 -12.17
C LEU A 184 -1.76 20.98 -12.49
N LEU A 185 -0.45 20.96 -12.24
CA LEU A 185 0.43 22.07 -12.58
C LEU A 185 0.63 22.19 -14.10
N LEU A 186 0.95 21.09 -14.79
CA LEU A 186 1.18 21.06 -16.23
C LEU A 186 -0.05 21.49 -17.02
N PHE A 187 -1.25 21.06 -16.61
CA PHE A 187 -2.52 21.44 -17.26
C PHE A 187 -3.12 22.75 -16.75
N ASN A 188 -2.40 23.44 -15.86
CA ASN A 188 -2.85 24.71 -15.26
C ASN A 188 -4.28 24.65 -14.72
N VAL A 189 -4.63 23.58 -14.04
CA VAL A 189 -5.97 23.39 -13.48
C VAL A 189 -6.12 24.26 -12.24
N THR A 190 -6.92 25.33 -12.32
CA THR A 190 -7.06 26.32 -11.24
C THR A 190 -8.36 26.19 -10.45
N ARG A 191 -9.47 25.83 -11.12
CA ARG A 191 -10.80 25.78 -10.50
C ARG A 191 -10.93 24.59 -9.52
N ALA A 192 -11.49 24.85 -8.33
CA ALA A 192 -11.63 23.83 -7.27
C ALA A 192 -12.41 22.59 -7.74
N ALA A 193 -13.53 22.77 -8.45
CA ALA A 193 -14.33 21.68 -8.99
C ALA A 193 -13.53 20.83 -9.99
N GLN A 194 -12.76 21.46 -10.88
CA GLN A 194 -11.92 20.74 -11.85
C GLN A 194 -10.81 19.93 -11.11
N LYS A 195 -10.17 20.52 -10.09
CA LYS A 195 -9.18 19.80 -9.26
C LYS A 195 -9.81 18.59 -8.57
N PHE A 196 -11.03 18.72 -8.06
CA PHE A 196 -11.74 17.63 -7.42
C PHE A 196 -12.00 16.47 -8.40
N PHE A 197 -12.66 16.75 -9.53
CA PHE A 197 -12.95 15.72 -10.54
C PHE A 197 -11.70 15.09 -11.11
N PHE A 198 -10.65 15.89 -11.35
CA PHE A 198 -9.36 15.38 -11.80
C PHE A 198 -8.77 14.40 -10.77
N ARG A 199 -8.75 14.76 -9.48
CA ARG A 199 -8.22 13.89 -8.43
C ARG A 199 -9.01 12.59 -8.29
N VAL A 200 -10.33 12.63 -8.43
CA VAL A 200 -11.18 11.43 -8.41
C VAL A 200 -10.85 10.51 -9.59
N ALA A 201 -10.80 11.06 -10.81
CA ALA A 201 -10.45 10.29 -12.01
C ALA A 201 -9.01 9.71 -11.91
N TRP A 202 -8.07 10.53 -11.40
CA TRP A 202 -6.68 10.11 -11.20
C TRP A 202 -6.54 9.05 -10.12
N ALA A 203 -7.33 9.12 -9.03
CA ALA A 203 -7.36 8.08 -8.00
C ALA A 203 -7.83 6.73 -8.57
N LEU A 204 -8.87 6.75 -9.41
CA LEU A 204 -9.35 5.54 -10.08
C LEU A 204 -8.27 4.96 -11.01
N LEU A 205 -7.64 5.79 -11.82
CA LEU A 205 -6.55 5.36 -12.72
C LEU A 205 -5.37 4.80 -11.92
N ALA A 206 -4.94 5.47 -10.85
CA ALA A 206 -3.86 5.00 -9.98
C ALA A 206 -4.20 3.65 -9.32
N ALA A 207 -5.47 3.45 -8.92
CA ALA A 207 -5.94 2.17 -8.38
C ALA A 207 -5.96 1.06 -9.43
N CYS A 208 -6.33 1.37 -10.67
CA CYS A 208 -6.23 0.41 -11.79
C CYS A 208 -4.77 0.07 -12.10
N ILE A 209 -3.86 1.05 -12.08
CA ILE A 209 -2.42 0.81 -12.27
C ILE A 209 -1.87 -0.06 -11.13
N PHE A 210 -2.26 0.21 -9.89
CA PHE A 210 -1.92 -0.60 -8.72
C PHE A 210 -2.36 -2.06 -8.91
N SER A 211 -3.62 -2.28 -9.26
CA SER A 211 -4.12 -3.63 -9.52
C SER A 211 -3.42 -4.29 -10.71
N GLY A 212 -3.24 -3.55 -11.81
CA GLY A 212 -2.58 -4.03 -13.03
C GLY A 212 -1.12 -4.43 -12.81
N TRP A 213 -0.42 -3.78 -11.89
CA TRP A 213 0.97 -4.09 -11.55
C TRP A 213 1.18 -5.54 -11.15
N HIS A 214 0.20 -6.14 -10.47
CA HIS A 214 0.27 -7.54 -10.01
C HIS A 214 0.23 -8.58 -11.14
N TYR A 215 -0.06 -8.18 -12.37
CA TYR A 215 -0.11 -9.06 -13.54
C TYR A 215 1.08 -8.87 -14.48
N ILE A 216 2.08 -8.06 -14.09
CA ILE A 216 3.22 -7.71 -14.93
C ILE A 216 4.47 -8.45 -14.45
N GLY A 217 5.26 -8.93 -15.42
CA GLY A 217 6.54 -9.59 -15.16
C GLY A 217 6.44 -11.11 -15.04
N GLU A 218 7.60 -11.76 -14.85
CA GLU A 218 7.70 -13.23 -14.77
C GLU A 218 6.98 -13.82 -13.54
N LEU A 219 6.75 -12.99 -12.56
CA LEU A 219 6.14 -13.36 -11.28
C LEU A 219 4.73 -12.79 -11.15
N GLY A 220 4.22 -12.17 -12.21
CA GLY A 220 2.86 -11.66 -12.23
C GLY A 220 1.83 -12.80 -12.20
N ASP A 221 0.73 -12.55 -11.52
CA ASP A 221 -0.42 -13.46 -11.52
C ASP A 221 -0.98 -13.60 -12.95
N SER A 222 -1.66 -14.70 -13.24
CA SER A 222 -2.52 -14.77 -14.42
C SER A 222 -3.67 -13.78 -14.27
N PHE A 223 -4.01 -13.06 -15.36
CA PHE A 223 -5.06 -12.05 -15.28
C PHE A 223 -6.42 -12.67 -14.95
N ASP A 224 -7.03 -12.17 -13.90
CA ASP A 224 -8.40 -12.48 -13.49
C ASP A 224 -9.16 -11.19 -13.21
N LEU A 225 -10.30 -11.00 -13.87
CA LEU A 225 -11.07 -9.77 -13.78
C LEU A 225 -11.60 -9.49 -12.37
N MET A 226 -11.95 -10.53 -11.62
CA MET A 226 -12.50 -10.36 -10.27
C MET A 226 -11.42 -9.95 -9.28
N THR A 227 -10.26 -10.57 -9.38
CA THR A 227 -9.09 -10.20 -8.60
C THR A 227 -8.62 -8.80 -8.97
N PHE A 228 -8.62 -8.45 -10.27
CA PHE A 228 -8.32 -7.09 -10.72
C PHE A 228 -9.29 -6.06 -10.11
N ALA A 229 -10.60 -6.32 -10.17
CA ALA A 229 -11.62 -5.45 -9.61
C ALA A 229 -11.46 -5.34 -8.07
N PHE A 230 -11.23 -6.47 -7.38
CA PHE A 230 -11.01 -6.50 -5.95
C PHE A 230 -9.81 -5.62 -5.54
N ARG A 231 -8.64 -5.83 -6.17
CA ARG A 231 -7.43 -5.03 -5.92
C ARG A 231 -7.61 -3.56 -6.28
N THR A 232 -8.38 -3.25 -7.33
CA THR A 232 -8.71 -1.86 -7.69
C THR A 232 -9.51 -1.19 -6.57
N VAL A 233 -10.52 -1.86 -6.01
CA VAL A 233 -11.27 -1.32 -4.87
C VAL A 233 -10.37 -1.15 -3.64
N CYS A 234 -9.52 -2.12 -3.33
CA CYS A 234 -8.50 -1.98 -2.28
C CYS A 234 -7.61 -0.76 -2.53
N GLY A 235 -7.14 -0.58 -3.77
CA GLY A 235 -6.34 0.56 -4.18
C GLY A 235 -7.02 1.90 -3.98
N LEU A 236 -8.33 1.99 -4.23
CA LEU A 236 -9.13 3.18 -3.94
C LEU A 236 -9.24 3.43 -2.43
N VAL A 237 -9.47 2.39 -1.64
CA VAL A 237 -9.55 2.52 -0.17
C VAL A 237 -8.22 3.00 0.41
N PHE A 238 -7.09 2.43 0.00
CA PHE A 238 -5.77 2.91 0.41
C PHE A 238 -5.54 4.38 0.00
N THR A 239 -5.99 4.77 -1.20
CA THR A 239 -5.90 6.16 -1.65
C THR A 239 -6.76 7.10 -0.78
N LEU A 240 -7.95 6.67 -0.35
CA LEU A 240 -8.78 7.44 0.58
C LEU A 240 -8.13 7.54 1.96
N ILE A 241 -7.58 6.44 2.50
CA ILE A 241 -6.85 6.46 3.76
C ILE A 241 -5.66 7.43 3.66
N TYR A 242 -4.85 7.31 2.61
CA TYR A 242 -3.73 8.24 2.38
C TYR A 242 -4.20 9.70 2.28
N GLN A 243 -5.29 9.95 1.55
CA GLN A 243 -5.80 11.31 1.34
C GLN A 243 -6.31 11.95 2.63
N PHE A 244 -6.96 11.20 3.51
CA PHE A 244 -7.61 11.75 4.71
C PHE A 244 -6.83 11.51 6.00
N ARG A 245 -6.06 10.42 6.09
CA ARG A 245 -5.36 10.02 7.31
C ARG A 245 -3.84 10.15 7.21
N GLY A 246 -3.28 10.14 6.00
CA GLY A 246 -1.84 10.24 5.76
C GLY A 246 -1.17 8.92 5.37
N PHE A 247 0.16 8.96 5.28
CA PHE A 247 0.95 7.85 4.78
C PHE A 247 1.00 6.66 5.74
N ALA A 248 1.28 6.92 7.02
CA ALA A 248 1.42 5.85 8.01
C ALA A 248 0.16 4.97 8.15
N PRO A 249 -1.07 5.52 8.25
CA PRO A 249 -2.27 4.68 8.29
C PRO A 249 -2.45 3.81 7.04
N ALA A 250 -2.11 4.31 5.84
CA ALA A 250 -2.17 3.51 4.61
C ALA A 250 -1.18 2.35 4.66
N VAL A 251 0.08 2.60 5.04
CA VAL A 251 1.14 1.58 5.22
C VAL A 251 0.72 0.51 6.23
N TRP A 252 0.25 0.91 7.40
CA TRP A 252 -0.18 -0.05 8.43
C TRP A 252 -1.39 -0.87 8.00
N THR A 253 -2.37 -0.24 7.36
CA THR A 253 -3.55 -0.95 6.84
C THR A 253 -3.14 -2.02 5.82
N HIS A 254 -2.26 -1.68 4.90
CA HIS A 254 -1.78 -2.59 3.86
C HIS A 254 -0.97 -3.74 4.50
N ALA A 255 0.04 -3.42 5.28
CA ALA A 255 0.86 -4.44 5.93
C ALA A 255 0.04 -5.40 6.81
N LEU A 256 -0.90 -4.89 7.60
CA LEU A 256 -1.76 -5.73 8.44
C LEU A 256 -2.74 -6.58 7.63
N TYR A 257 -3.27 -6.04 6.53
CA TYR A 257 -4.11 -6.81 5.62
C TYR A 257 -3.33 -7.98 5.01
N ASP A 258 -2.14 -7.73 4.50
CA ASP A 258 -1.32 -8.76 3.89
C ASP A 258 -0.80 -9.78 4.92
N ILE A 259 -0.43 -9.35 6.13
CA ILE A 259 -0.11 -10.29 7.24
C ILE A 259 -1.29 -11.22 7.51
N TRP A 260 -2.50 -10.69 7.53
CA TRP A 260 -3.71 -11.51 7.71
C TRP A 260 -3.89 -12.53 6.60
N VAL A 261 -3.58 -12.17 5.37
CA VAL A 261 -3.76 -13.06 4.20
C VAL A 261 -2.60 -14.03 4.01
N LEU A 262 -1.36 -13.62 4.29
CA LEU A 262 -0.15 -14.36 3.92
C LEU A 262 0.53 -15.07 5.11
N ALA A 263 0.24 -14.65 6.34
CA ALA A 263 0.95 -15.16 7.51
C ALA A 263 0.05 -15.82 8.57
N LEU A 264 -1.26 -15.61 8.54
CA LEU A 264 -2.23 -16.18 9.49
C LEU A 264 -3.14 -17.21 8.83
#